data_4c17e28c3649df19904815feed2def33
#
_entry.id   4c17e28c3649df19904815feed2def33
#
_cell.length_a   1.000
_cell.length_b   1.000
_cell.length_c   1.000
_cell.angle_alpha   90.00
_cell.angle_beta   90.00
_cell.angle_gamma   90.00
#
_symmetry.space_group_name_H-M   'P 1'
#
loop_
_entity.id
_entity.type
_entity.pdbx_description
1 polymer ?
#
loop_
_entity_poly.entity_id
_entity_poly.type
_entity_poly.pdbx_seq_one_letter_code
_entity_poly.pdbx_strand_id
1 'polypeptide(L)'
;MQAGAQKGHKGTALTRKDVEEKIRSGKFLHKVETLGTPCGAYRTKYILDLEIVPVIREIRIYGDYEKERPAQLYWPAVSYGPNIKAISVDLYAEGGMSNDRICSFLNTVSGNALTLSEESVYGFCKEFARKCCPYIRESEAELLGEKTVCTDATAVTMNGKQAYIRNVSTGNAVVYYAMEKNSMEALDEIRFLTRFAGILEHDHETALYHYGTGHGECNVYLLQYLKKNTEEAGSS
;
A
#
# COMPACT_ATOMS: atom_id res chain seq x y z
N MET A 1 17.07 15.69 -32.73
CA MET A 1 15.91 15.66 -31.78
C MET A 1 16.35 16.34 -30.51
N GLN A 2 15.81 17.54 -30.20
CA GLN A 2 16.05 18.18 -28.91
C GLN A 2 15.22 17.44 -27.84
N ALA A 3 15.88 16.94 -26.80
CA ALA A 3 15.21 16.41 -25.63
C ALA A 3 14.51 17.56 -24.91
N GLY A 4 13.18 17.65 -25.09
CA GLY A 4 12.36 18.70 -24.50
C GLY A 4 11.94 18.36 -23.08
N ALA A 5 12.74 18.78 -22.09
CA ALA A 5 12.20 18.95 -20.75
C ALA A 5 11.29 20.18 -20.75
N GLN A 6 10.07 20.05 -20.21
CA GLN A 6 9.14 21.18 -20.06
C GLN A 6 9.79 22.32 -19.27
N LYS A 7 9.74 23.54 -19.79
CA LYS A 7 10.21 24.75 -19.11
C LYS A 7 9.52 24.86 -17.74
N GLY A 8 10.28 24.80 -16.66
CA GLY A 8 9.78 24.96 -15.28
C GLY A 8 9.96 23.74 -14.37
N HIS A 9 10.39 22.58 -14.87
CA HIS A 9 10.72 21.45 -14.02
C HIS A 9 12.08 21.71 -13.34
N LYS A 10 12.08 21.99 -12.03
CA LYS A 10 13.31 21.94 -11.22
C LYS A 10 13.81 20.51 -11.25
N GLY A 11 14.94 20.28 -11.89
CA GLY A 11 15.58 18.96 -11.86
C GLY A 11 15.84 18.52 -10.43
N THR A 12 15.47 17.30 -10.08
CA THR A 12 15.69 16.67 -8.78
C THR A 12 17.06 15.98 -8.71
N ALA A 13 18.05 16.45 -9.50
CA ALA A 13 19.38 15.90 -9.47
C ALA A 13 20.05 16.15 -8.11
N LEU A 14 20.60 15.07 -7.53
CA LEU A 14 21.33 15.11 -6.27
C LEU A 14 22.60 15.98 -6.45
N THR A 15 22.74 17.03 -5.65
CA THR A 15 23.89 17.91 -5.68
C THR A 15 24.96 17.52 -4.65
N ARG A 16 26.18 18.04 -4.83
CA ARG A 16 27.26 17.85 -3.86
C ARG A 16 26.86 18.33 -2.45
N LYS A 17 26.17 19.46 -2.34
CA LYS A 17 25.70 20.01 -1.07
C LYS A 17 24.71 19.06 -0.38
N ASP A 18 23.81 18.45 -1.13
CA ASP A 18 22.85 17.49 -0.59
C ASP A 18 23.54 16.26 0.00
N VAL A 19 24.62 15.78 -0.67
CA VAL A 19 25.38 14.63 -0.16
C VAL A 19 26.17 15.00 1.10
N GLU A 20 26.82 16.15 1.12
CA GLU A 20 27.56 16.64 2.29
C GLU A 20 26.62 16.87 3.51
N GLU A 21 25.38 17.30 3.27
CA GLU A 21 24.36 17.41 4.33
C GLU A 21 23.93 16.03 4.83
N LYS A 22 23.74 15.06 3.92
CA LYS A 22 23.42 13.67 4.29
C LYS A 22 24.54 13.05 5.15
N ILE A 23 25.80 13.28 4.81
CA ILE A 23 26.95 12.83 5.63
C ILE A 23 26.89 13.46 7.03
N ARG A 24 26.67 14.78 7.12
CA ARG A 24 26.58 15.50 8.41
C ARG A 24 25.40 15.03 9.27
N SER A 25 24.32 14.57 8.66
CA SER A 25 23.15 14.07 9.37
C SER A 25 23.41 12.77 10.15
N GLY A 26 24.49 12.04 9.85
CA GLY A 26 24.84 10.75 10.44
C GLY A 26 23.86 9.61 10.13
N LYS A 27 22.88 9.83 9.25
CA LYS A 27 21.87 8.80 8.89
C LYS A 27 22.36 7.80 7.86
N PHE A 28 23.48 8.12 7.19
CA PHE A 28 24.07 7.30 6.14
C PHE A 28 25.41 6.74 6.58
N LEU A 29 25.70 5.49 6.22
CA LEU A 29 27.02 4.91 6.38
C LEU A 29 27.98 5.60 5.41
N HIS A 30 28.93 6.37 5.92
CA HIS A 30 29.93 7.06 5.12
C HIS A 30 31.20 6.22 5.04
N LYS A 31 31.46 5.64 3.85
CA LYS A 31 32.69 4.91 3.54
C LYS A 31 33.62 5.83 2.76
N VAL A 32 34.90 5.86 3.09
CA VAL A 32 35.92 6.61 2.37
C VAL A 32 36.88 5.63 1.70
N GLU A 33 36.95 5.70 0.38
CA GLU A 33 37.91 4.94 -0.41
C GLU A 33 38.97 5.90 -0.94
N THR A 34 40.23 5.49 -0.92
CA THR A 34 41.37 6.26 -1.40
C THR A 34 41.95 5.55 -2.63
N LEU A 35 41.97 6.25 -3.76
CA LEU A 35 42.60 5.76 -4.98
C LEU A 35 43.93 6.46 -5.19
N GLY A 36 44.99 5.68 -5.35
CA GLY A 36 46.38 6.18 -5.48
C GLY A 36 47.04 6.45 -4.14
N THR A 37 48.29 6.93 -4.20
CA THR A 37 49.07 7.24 -3.01
C THR A 37 48.68 8.61 -2.46
N PRO A 38 48.30 8.72 -1.17
CA PRO A 38 47.92 9.98 -0.57
C PRO A 38 49.10 10.99 -0.55
N CYS A 39 49.08 11.94 -1.47
CA CYS A 39 50.05 13.03 -1.51
C CYS A 39 49.40 14.30 -2.11
N GLY A 40 49.43 15.39 -1.34
CA GLY A 40 48.91 16.69 -1.81
C GLY A 40 47.37 16.80 -1.88
N ALA A 41 46.91 17.66 -2.80
CA ALA A 41 45.47 17.91 -2.97
C ALA A 41 44.78 16.75 -3.69
N TYR A 42 43.53 16.45 -3.27
CA TYR A 42 42.68 15.41 -3.89
C TYR A 42 41.35 15.96 -4.39
N ARG A 43 40.77 15.24 -5.32
CA ARG A 43 39.42 15.50 -5.86
C ARG A 43 38.44 14.45 -5.32
N THR A 44 37.31 14.89 -4.84
CA THR A 44 36.27 14.00 -4.30
C THR A 44 35.18 13.72 -5.33
N LYS A 45 34.83 12.45 -5.50
CA LYS A 45 33.61 11.99 -6.15
C LYS A 45 32.75 11.31 -5.09
N TYR A 46 31.47 11.70 -4.98
CA TYR A 46 30.51 11.03 -4.13
C TYR A 46 29.68 10.05 -4.95
N ILE A 47 29.43 8.87 -4.39
CA ILE A 47 28.52 7.85 -4.91
C ILE A 47 27.54 7.58 -3.79
N LEU A 48 26.24 7.78 -4.04
CA LEU A 48 25.18 7.35 -3.13
C LEU A 48 24.70 5.99 -3.61
N ASP A 49 24.78 5.00 -2.74
CA ASP A 49 24.48 3.61 -3.06
C ASP A 49 23.63 2.97 -1.94
N LEU A 50 23.06 1.80 -2.22
CA LEU A 50 22.28 0.99 -1.30
C LEU A 50 22.89 -0.41 -1.19
N GLU A 51 23.33 -0.78 0.00
CA GLU A 51 23.80 -2.13 0.30
C GLU A 51 22.73 -2.87 1.10
N ILE A 52 22.28 -4.01 0.61
CA ILE A 52 21.33 -4.89 1.31
C ILE A 52 22.12 -6.05 1.90
N VAL A 53 22.20 -6.11 3.22
CA VAL A 53 22.95 -7.15 3.95
C VAL A 53 21.98 -8.03 4.74
N PRO A 54 21.92 -9.34 4.46
CA PRO A 54 21.17 -10.28 5.27
C PRO A 54 21.74 -10.34 6.70
N VAL A 55 20.88 -10.33 7.70
CA VAL A 55 21.26 -10.33 9.12
C VAL A 55 20.58 -11.48 9.84
N ILE A 56 21.37 -12.31 10.54
CA ILE A 56 20.87 -13.29 11.49
C ILE A 56 20.97 -12.70 12.89
N ARG A 57 19.85 -12.70 13.63
CA ARG A 57 19.82 -12.31 15.04
C ARG A 57 19.59 -13.55 15.89
N GLU A 58 20.56 -13.91 16.71
CA GLU A 58 20.42 -14.93 17.73
C GLU A 58 19.86 -14.31 19.01
N ILE A 59 18.72 -14.78 19.46
CA ILE A 59 18.09 -14.32 20.70
C ILE A 59 18.19 -15.46 21.71
N ARG A 60 18.93 -15.25 22.79
CA ARG A 60 19.07 -16.21 23.89
C ARG A 60 18.06 -15.87 24.98
N ILE A 61 17.12 -16.77 25.22
CA ILE A 61 16.04 -16.58 26.18
C ILE A 61 16.37 -17.41 27.43
N TYR A 62 16.44 -16.75 28.58
CA TYR A 62 16.70 -17.40 29.85
C TYR A 62 15.38 -17.61 30.61
N GLY A 63 15.34 -18.63 31.47
CA GLY A 63 14.13 -19.08 32.15
C GLY A 63 13.46 -18.06 33.09
N ASP A 64 14.16 -17.01 33.52
CA ASP A 64 13.59 -15.88 34.27
C ASP A 64 12.68 -15.04 33.38
N TYR A 65 13.09 -14.76 32.14
CA TYR A 65 12.27 -14.04 31.16
C TYR A 65 10.99 -14.82 30.79
N GLU A 66 11.07 -16.13 30.68
CA GLU A 66 9.91 -17.00 30.38
C GLU A 66 8.88 -16.99 31.52
N LYS A 67 9.35 -16.90 32.79
CA LYS A 67 8.47 -16.84 33.97
C LYS A 67 7.68 -15.54 34.06
N GLU A 68 8.28 -14.42 33.64
CA GLU A 68 7.64 -13.11 33.67
C GLU A 68 6.64 -12.92 32.52
N ARG A 69 6.76 -13.69 31.44
CA ARG A 69 5.92 -13.53 30.22
C ARG A 69 5.42 -14.87 29.69
N PRO A 70 4.63 -15.63 30.46
CA PRO A 70 4.18 -16.99 30.07
C PRO A 70 3.34 -17.02 28.79
N ALA A 71 2.70 -15.93 28.39
CA ALA A 71 1.93 -15.86 27.13
C ALA A 71 2.80 -15.83 25.87
N GLN A 72 4.11 -15.66 25.98
CA GLN A 72 5.07 -15.65 24.87
C GLN A 72 5.81 -16.98 24.70
N LEU A 73 5.41 -18.02 25.42
CA LEU A 73 6.02 -19.35 25.39
C LEU A 73 6.03 -20.05 24.03
N TYR A 74 5.26 -19.54 23.05
CA TYR A 74 5.23 -20.12 21.70
C TYR A 74 6.01 -19.22 20.72
N TRP A 75 7.33 -19.14 20.91
CA TRP A 75 8.20 -18.55 19.91
C TRP A 75 8.72 -19.67 18.99
N PRO A 76 8.48 -19.59 17.68
CA PRO A 76 9.08 -20.51 16.75
C PRO A 76 10.61 -20.39 16.84
N ALA A 77 11.31 -21.51 16.77
CA ALA A 77 12.77 -21.53 16.85
C ALA A 77 13.44 -20.68 15.77
N VAL A 78 12.77 -20.52 14.63
CA VAL A 78 13.21 -19.68 13.52
C VAL A 78 12.04 -18.84 13.03
N SER A 79 12.26 -17.53 12.81
CA SER A 79 11.25 -16.64 12.25
C SER A 79 11.90 -15.56 11.38
N TYR A 80 11.14 -15.05 10.42
CA TYR A 80 11.55 -13.88 9.66
C TYR A 80 11.40 -12.59 10.47
N GLY A 81 12.39 -11.73 10.37
CA GLY A 81 12.42 -10.45 11.09
C GLY A 81 11.40 -9.43 10.55
N PRO A 82 11.14 -8.37 11.32
CA PRO A 82 10.14 -7.37 10.98
C PRO A 82 10.44 -6.63 9.67
N ASN A 83 11.71 -6.43 9.33
CA ASN A 83 12.08 -5.73 8.09
C ASN A 83 11.68 -6.52 6.83
N ILE A 84 11.91 -7.85 6.84
CA ILE A 84 11.50 -8.73 5.72
C ILE A 84 9.97 -8.68 5.58
N LYS A 85 9.26 -8.79 6.70
CA LYS A 85 7.79 -8.72 6.72
C LYS A 85 7.28 -7.37 6.18
N ALA A 86 7.87 -6.25 6.65
CA ALA A 86 7.47 -4.92 6.23
C ALA A 86 7.70 -4.68 4.72
N ILE A 87 8.90 -5.02 4.21
CA ILE A 87 9.20 -4.90 2.79
C ILE A 87 8.28 -5.78 1.94
N SER A 88 7.99 -7.01 2.39
CA SER A 88 7.07 -7.91 1.66
C SER A 88 5.67 -7.32 1.56
N VAL A 89 5.15 -6.74 2.64
CA VAL A 89 3.82 -6.09 2.67
C VAL A 89 3.81 -4.85 1.78
N ASP A 90 4.84 -4.03 1.83
CA ASP A 90 4.97 -2.81 1.02
C ASP A 90 5.01 -3.13 -0.48
N LEU A 91 5.82 -4.10 -0.88
CA LEU A 91 5.88 -4.57 -2.27
C LEU A 91 4.55 -5.16 -2.75
N TYR A 92 3.80 -5.80 -1.86
CA TYR A 92 2.47 -6.34 -2.17
C TYR A 92 1.44 -5.23 -2.31
N ALA A 93 1.33 -4.35 -1.31
CA ALA A 93 0.27 -3.35 -1.21
C ALA A 93 0.51 -2.14 -2.15
N GLU A 94 1.70 -1.55 -2.11
CA GLU A 94 2.05 -0.37 -2.89
C GLU A 94 2.68 -0.74 -4.24
N GLY A 95 3.51 -1.79 -4.25
CA GLY A 95 4.19 -2.25 -5.46
C GLY A 95 3.32 -3.09 -6.40
N GLY A 96 2.16 -3.57 -5.96
CA GLY A 96 1.26 -4.43 -6.75
C GLY A 96 1.93 -5.73 -7.22
N MET A 97 2.94 -6.21 -6.50
CA MET A 97 3.69 -7.41 -6.88
C MET A 97 2.99 -8.68 -6.42
N SER A 98 3.02 -9.73 -7.25
CA SER A 98 2.59 -11.07 -6.83
C SER A 98 3.55 -11.67 -5.78
N ASN A 99 3.05 -12.61 -4.96
CA ASN A 99 3.86 -13.26 -3.93
C ASN A 99 5.12 -13.92 -4.51
N ASP A 100 5.01 -14.58 -5.67
CA ASP A 100 6.16 -15.18 -6.38
C ASP A 100 7.22 -14.12 -6.73
N ARG A 101 6.81 -12.97 -7.29
CA ARG A 101 7.73 -11.88 -7.62
C ARG A 101 8.40 -11.28 -6.40
N ILE A 102 7.69 -11.17 -5.28
CA ILE A 102 8.24 -10.69 -4.01
C ILE A 102 9.31 -11.68 -3.50
N CYS A 103 9.02 -12.97 -3.54
CA CYS A 103 9.98 -14.01 -3.18
C CYS A 103 11.24 -13.94 -4.06
N SER A 104 11.06 -13.88 -5.37
CA SER A 104 12.14 -13.77 -6.35
C SER A 104 13.00 -12.54 -6.11
N PHE A 105 12.36 -11.37 -5.93
CA PHE A 105 13.05 -10.11 -5.66
C PHE A 105 13.89 -10.18 -4.38
N LEU A 106 13.29 -10.57 -3.25
CA LEU A 106 13.97 -10.61 -1.95
C LEU A 106 15.09 -11.66 -1.93
N ASN A 107 14.91 -12.81 -2.57
CA ASN A 107 15.97 -13.81 -2.72
C ASN A 107 17.13 -13.25 -3.54
N THR A 108 16.86 -12.59 -4.66
CA THR A 108 17.91 -12.02 -5.53
C THR A 108 18.69 -10.91 -4.83
N VAL A 109 18.02 -9.92 -4.24
CA VAL A 109 18.70 -8.79 -3.59
C VAL A 109 19.46 -9.18 -2.32
N SER A 110 19.13 -10.33 -1.70
CA SER A 110 19.87 -10.88 -0.58
C SER A 110 21.04 -11.81 -0.99
N GLY A 111 21.34 -11.90 -2.28
CA GLY A 111 22.32 -12.85 -2.79
C GLY A 111 21.92 -14.32 -2.59
N ASN A 112 20.62 -14.62 -2.66
CA ASN A 112 20.01 -15.93 -2.39
C ASN A 112 20.21 -16.42 -0.93
N ALA A 113 20.44 -15.50 0.00
CA ALA A 113 20.54 -15.84 1.43
C ALA A 113 19.16 -16.07 2.08
N LEU A 114 18.09 -15.54 1.49
CA LEU A 114 16.72 -15.76 1.93
C LEU A 114 16.07 -16.87 1.09
N THR A 115 15.30 -17.74 1.76
CA THR A 115 14.50 -18.78 1.10
C THR A 115 13.04 -18.55 1.47
N LEU A 116 12.46 -17.48 0.92
CA LEU A 116 11.07 -17.14 1.14
C LEU A 116 10.16 -17.98 0.24
N SER A 117 9.05 -18.47 0.79
CA SER A 117 7.95 -19.07 0.05
C SER A 117 6.80 -18.07 -0.13
N GLU A 118 5.99 -18.27 -1.16
CA GLU A 118 4.78 -17.47 -1.39
C GLU A 118 3.81 -17.53 -0.19
N GLU A 119 3.72 -18.68 0.48
CA GLU A 119 2.93 -18.86 1.68
C GLU A 119 3.44 -18.00 2.84
N SER A 120 4.76 -17.83 2.97
CA SER A 120 5.34 -16.91 3.96
C SER A 120 4.93 -15.47 3.69
N VAL A 121 5.02 -15.01 2.44
CA VAL A 121 4.61 -13.65 2.03
C VAL A 121 3.12 -13.45 2.29
N TYR A 122 2.28 -14.40 1.89
CA TYR A 122 0.85 -14.37 2.19
C TYR A 122 0.58 -14.28 3.69
N GLY A 123 1.31 -15.08 4.50
CA GLY A 123 1.22 -15.03 5.96
C GLY A 123 1.57 -13.66 6.55
N PHE A 124 2.59 -12.99 6.01
CA PHE A 124 2.97 -11.64 6.43
C PHE A 124 1.89 -10.61 6.12
N CYS A 125 1.32 -10.66 4.91
CA CYS A 125 0.22 -9.80 4.51
C CYS A 125 -1.02 -10.02 5.40
N LYS A 126 -1.36 -11.27 5.69
CA LYS A 126 -2.46 -11.64 6.58
C LYS A 126 -2.24 -11.17 8.03
N GLU A 127 -1.02 -11.31 8.55
CA GLU A 127 -0.63 -10.81 9.88
C GLU A 127 -0.78 -9.28 9.94
N PHE A 128 -0.31 -8.58 8.91
CA PHE A 128 -0.41 -7.12 8.81
C PHE A 128 -1.87 -6.67 8.73
N ALA A 129 -2.66 -7.25 7.83
CA ALA A 129 -4.09 -6.94 7.69
C ALA A 129 -4.84 -7.08 9.03
N ARG A 130 -4.55 -8.15 9.79
CA ARG A 130 -5.15 -8.32 11.12
C ARG A 130 -4.74 -7.22 12.10
N LYS A 131 -3.51 -6.73 12.04
CA LYS A 131 -3.04 -5.61 12.87
C LYS A 131 -3.67 -4.28 12.46
N CYS A 132 -4.07 -4.14 11.19
CA CYS A 132 -4.75 -2.95 10.69
C CYS A 132 -6.25 -2.88 11.04
N CYS A 133 -6.87 -3.99 11.47
CA CYS A 133 -8.30 -4.01 11.79
C CYS A 133 -8.77 -2.89 12.76
N PRO A 134 -8.05 -2.51 13.82
CA PRO A 134 -8.46 -1.39 14.67
C PRO A 134 -8.51 -0.06 13.92
N TYR A 135 -7.51 0.20 13.08
CA TYR A 135 -7.42 1.44 12.28
C TYR A 135 -8.51 1.50 11.21
N ILE A 136 -8.82 0.35 10.56
CA ILE A 136 -9.94 0.26 9.61
C ILE A 136 -11.26 0.61 10.29
N ARG A 137 -11.49 0.12 11.51
CA ARG A 137 -12.70 0.44 12.30
C ARG A 137 -12.77 1.92 12.70
N GLU A 138 -11.62 2.53 13.00
CA GLU A 138 -11.54 3.96 13.30
C GLU A 138 -11.88 4.79 12.07
N SER A 139 -11.28 4.48 10.91
CA SER A 139 -11.61 5.13 9.64
C SER A 139 -13.09 4.92 9.25
N GLU A 140 -13.64 3.73 9.48
CA GLU A 140 -15.06 3.46 9.25
C GLU A 140 -15.96 4.30 10.17
N ALA A 141 -15.56 4.49 11.43
CA ALA A 141 -16.29 5.34 12.37
C ALA A 141 -16.22 6.82 11.99
N GLU A 142 -15.08 7.30 11.50
CA GLU A 142 -14.93 8.65 10.96
C GLU A 142 -15.85 8.87 9.76
N LEU A 143 -15.83 7.96 8.78
CA LEU A 143 -16.69 8.02 7.60
C LEU A 143 -18.17 7.99 7.94
N LEU A 144 -18.58 7.25 8.98
CA LEU A 144 -19.98 7.25 9.45
C LEU A 144 -20.44 8.61 10.01
N GLY A 145 -19.52 9.44 10.46
CA GLY A 145 -19.77 10.80 10.94
C GLY A 145 -19.84 11.86 9.83
N GLU A 146 -19.47 11.50 8.60
CA GLU A 146 -19.44 12.43 7.49
C GLU A 146 -20.85 12.74 6.94
N LYS A 147 -21.01 13.94 6.38
CA LYS A 147 -22.27 14.34 5.74
C LYS A 147 -22.47 13.69 4.38
N THR A 148 -21.38 13.49 3.66
CA THR A 148 -21.37 12.93 2.30
C THR A 148 -20.19 12.01 2.15
N VAL A 149 -20.42 10.81 1.60
CA VAL A 149 -19.37 9.85 1.22
C VAL A 149 -19.59 9.40 -0.21
N CYS A 150 -18.48 9.14 -0.93
CA CYS A 150 -18.52 8.55 -2.25
C CYS A 150 -18.41 7.03 -2.13
N THR A 151 -19.14 6.29 -2.95
CA THR A 151 -19.04 4.83 -3.05
C THR A 151 -19.10 4.38 -4.50
N ASP A 152 -18.23 3.42 -4.84
CA ASP A 152 -18.15 2.82 -6.16
C ASP A 152 -17.71 1.36 -6.02
N ALA A 153 -18.09 0.50 -6.97
CA ALA A 153 -17.73 -0.91 -7.00
C ALA A 153 -16.99 -1.28 -8.28
N THR A 154 -15.81 -1.85 -8.12
CA THR A 154 -15.01 -2.35 -9.22
C THR A 154 -15.08 -3.87 -9.29
N ALA A 155 -15.37 -4.41 -10.48
CA ALA A 155 -15.33 -5.84 -10.74
C ALA A 155 -13.88 -6.35 -10.75
N VAL A 156 -13.65 -7.47 -10.07
CA VAL A 156 -12.36 -8.16 -10.01
C VAL A 156 -12.54 -9.65 -10.28
N THR A 157 -11.46 -10.34 -10.58
CA THR A 157 -11.49 -11.81 -10.72
C THR A 157 -10.85 -12.44 -9.50
N MET A 158 -11.59 -13.30 -8.81
CA MET A 158 -11.12 -14.07 -7.67
C MET A 158 -11.35 -15.57 -7.96
N ASN A 159 -10.27 -16.36 -8.01
CA ASN A 159 -10.33 -17.80 -8.30
C ASN A 159 -11.10 -18.15 -9.60
N GLY A 160 -10.91 -17.34 -10.65
CA GLY A 160 -11.58 -17.52 -11.94
C GLY A 160 -13.07 -17.12 -11.96
N LYS A 161 -13.61 -16.58 -10.88
CA LYS A 161 -14.96 -16.07 -10.77
C LYS A 161 -14.95 -14.55 -10.59
N GLN A 162 -16.00 -13.90 -11.07
CA GLN A 162 -16.21 -12.48 -10.84
C GLN A 162 -16.52 -12.22 -9.37
N ALA A 163 -15.87 -11.23 -8.81
CA ALA A 163 -16.10 -10.68 -7.47
C ALA A 163 -16.01 -9.15 -7.56
N TYR A 164 -16.20 -8.44 -6.46
CA TYR A 164 -16.24 -6.99 -6.45
C TYR A 164 -15.47 -6.44 -5.25
N ILE A 165 -14.89 -5.27 -5.44
CA ILE A 165 -14.34 -4.45 -4.35
C ILE A 165 -15.11 -3.14 -4.37
N ARG A 166 -15.81 -2.86 -3.29
CA ARG A 166 -16.49 -1.59 -3.07
C ARG A 166 -15.64 -0.70 -2.20
N ASN A 167 -15.50 0.56 -2.59
CA ASN A 167 -14.95 1.58 -1.72
C ASN A 167 -16.06 2.39 -1.03
N VAL A 168 -15.72 2.97 0.10
CA VAL A 168 -16.44 4.09 0.71
C VAL A 168 -15.39 5.11 1.09
N SER A 169 -15.53 6.33 0.60
CA SER A 169 -14.44 7.31 0.68
C SER A 169 -14.92 8.75 0.85
N THR A 170 -14.01 9.56 1.40
CA THR A 170 -14.03 11.02 1.36
C THR A 170 -12.69 11.52 0.79
N GLY A 171 -12.44 12.81 0.82
CA GLY A 171 -11.12 13.37 0.44
C GLY A 171 -9.97 12.94 1.38
N ASN A 172 -10.27 12.42 2.58
CA ASN A 172 -9.29 12.15 3.63
C ASN A 172 -9.18 10.68 4.02
N ALA A 173 -10.19 9.87 3.76
CA ALA A 173 -10.23 8.47 4.18
C ALA A 173 -10.91 7.59 3.13
N VAL A 174 -10.49 6.33 3.06
CA VAL A 174 -11.12 5.30 2.24
C VAL A 174 -11.12 3.96 2.97
N VAL A 175 -12.24 3.25 2.89
CA VAL A 175 -12.37 1.85 3.34
C VAL A 175 -12.86 1.00 2.19
N TYR A 176 -12.29 -0.20 2.05
CA TYR A 176 -12.64 -1.15 1.00
C TYR A 176 -13.33 -2.37 1.57
N TYR A 177 -14.35 -2.84 0.86
CA TYR A 177 -15.12 -4.05 1.17
C TYR A 177 -15.04 -5.02 0.01
N ALA A 178 -14.62 -6.26 0.27
CA ALA A 178 -14.63 -7.33 -0.70
C ALA A 178 -15.99 -8.03 -0.69
N MET A 179 -16.57 -8.23 -1.89
CA MET A 179 -17.88 -8.86 -2.08
C MET A 179 -17.77 -9.96 -3.14
N GLU A 180 -18.39 -11.11 -2.90
CA GLU A 180 -18.46 -12.17 -3.91
C GLU A 180 -19.46 -11.84 -5.03
N LYS A 181 -20.46 -11.03 -4.73
CA LYS A 181 -21.51 -10.59 -5.67
C LYS A 181 -21.84 -9.13 -5.44
N ASN A 182 -22.31 -8.46 -6.48
CA ASN A 182 -22.88 -7.12 -6.36
C ASN A 182 -24.42 -7.26 -6.33
N SER A 183 -24.97 -7.60 -5.17
CA SER A 183 -26.39 -7.81 -4.92
C SER A 183 -26.82 -7.09 -3.65
N MET A 184 -28.13 -6.90 -3.45
CA MET A 184 -28.68 -6.29 -2.25
C MET A 184 -28.22 -7.02 -0.98
N GLU A 185 -28.25 -8.35 -0.99
CA GLU A 185 -27.84 -9.17 0.16
C GLU A 185 -26.36 -8.92 0.50
N ALA A 186 -25.49 -8.78 -0.50
CA ALA A 186 -24.08 -8.50 -0.28
C ALA A 186 -23.85 -7.05 0.23
N LEU A 187 -24.68 -6.10 -0.22
CA LEU A 187 -24.64 -4.73 0.28
C LEU A 187 -25.10 -4.64 1.75
N ASP A 188 -26.12 -5.43 2.14
CA ASP A 188 -26.61 -5.52 3.51
C ASP A 188 -25.56 -6.08 4.48
N GLU A 189 -24.60 -6.88 4.01
CA GLU A 189 -23.47 -7.36 4.79
C GLU A 189 -22.45 -6.26 5.09
N ILE A 190 -22.43 -5.18 4.29
CA ILE A 190 -21.60 -4.01 4.54
C ILE A 190 -22.22 -3.15 5.63
N ARG A 191 -21.79 -3.38 6.87
CA ARG A 191 -22.32 -2.68 8.06
C ARG A 191 -22.25 -1.16 7.96
N PHE A 192 -21.32 -0.63 7.19
CA PHE A 192 -21.23 0.80 6.93
C PHE A 192 -22.50 1.29 6.23
N LEU A 193 -22.90 0.69 5.11
CA LEU A 193 -24.05 1.12 4.31
C LEU A 193 -25.34 1.10 5.12
N THR A 194 -25.56 0.04 5.89
CA THR A 194 -26.78 -0.12 6.72
C THR A 194 -26.86 0.86 7.90
N ARG A 195 -25.76 1.51 8.26
CA ARG A 195 -25.66 2.45 9.40
C ARG A 195 -25.48 3.90 8.96
N PHE A 196 -25.07 4.13 7.71
CA PHE A 196 -24.80 5.48 7.23
C PHE A 196 -26.10 6.25 7.04
N ALA A 197 -26.16 7.45 7.61
CA ALA A 197 -27.34 8.32 7.59
C ALA A 197 -27.10 9.66 6.87
N GLY A 198 -26.05 9.74 6.04
CA GLY A 198 -25.70 10.89 5.24
C GLY A 198 -26.09 10.73 3.77
N ILE A 199 -25.44 11.52 2.93
CA ILE A 199 -25.61 11.52 1.47
C ILE A 199 -24.61 10.56 0.85
N LEU A 200 -25.10 9.60 0.05
CA LEU A 200 -24.27 8.70 -0.77
C LEU A 200 -24.07 9.29 -2.16
N GLU A 201 -22.83 9.53 -2.56
CA GLU A 201 -22.48 9.87 -3.94
C GLU A 201 -22.05 8.61 -4.69
N HIS A 202 -22.73 8.26 -5.78
CA HIS A 202 -22.51 7.01 -6.51
C HIS A 202 -22.82 7.13 -8.01
N ASP A 203 -22.57 6.07 -8.77
CA ASP A 203 -22.69 5.97 -10.22
C ASP A 203 -24.09 5.61 -10.74
N HIS A 204 -25.14 5.96 -10.02
CA HIS A 204 -26.53 5.59 -10.33
C HIS A 204 -26.85 4.09 -10.13
N GLU A 205 -26.11 3.39 -9.29
CA GLU A 205 -26.40 2.01 -8.91
C GLU A 205 -27.72 1.94 -8.14
N THR A 206 -28.73 1.31 -8.72
CA THR A 206 -30.12 1.31 -8.21
C THR A 206 -30.22 0.75 -6.78
N ALA A 207 -29.40 -0.24 -6.43
CA ALA A 207 -29.42 -0.87 -5.12
C ALA A 207 -28.97 0.11 -4.00
N LEU A 208 -28.14 1.10 -4.32
CA LEU A 208 -27.65 2.06 -3.33
C LEU A 208 -28.71 3.05 -2.85
N TYR A 209 -29.79 3.25 -3.58
CA TYR A 209 -30.89 4.12 -3.16
C TYR A 209 -31.66 3.60 -1.91
N HIS A 210 -31.36 2.39 -1.48
CA HIS A 210 -31.90 1.84 -0.22
C HIS A 210 -31.11 2.24 1.03
N TYR A 211 -29.96 2.91 0.87
CA TYR A 211 -29.05 3.29 1.97
C TYR A 211 -28.88 4.80 2.02
N GLY A 212 -28.44 5.31 3.17
CA GLY A 212 -28.28 6.76 3.38
C GLY A 212 -29.62 7.48 3.51
N THR A 213 -29.57 8.82 3.57
CA THR A 213 -30.75 9.68 3.64
C THR A 213 -30.91 10.59 2.43
N GLY A 214 -29.91 10.62 1.56
CA GLY A 214 -29.91 11.39 0.33
C GLY A 214 -28.88 10.79 -0.64
N HIS A 215 -28.99 11.18 -1.92
CA HIS A 215 -28.16 10.66 -3.00
C HIS A 215 -27.60 11.78 -3.86
N GLY A 216 -26.31 11.68 -4.19
CA GLY A 216 -25.63 12.45 -5.20
C GLY A 216 -25.23 11.54 -6.34
N GLU A 217 -25.50 11.96 -7.57
CA GLU A 217 -25.04 11.21 -8.73
C GLU A 217 -23.72 11.77 -9.24
N CYS A 218 -22.80 10.86 -9.59
CA CYS A 218 -21.50 11.26 -10.10
C CYS A 218 -21.65 12.00 -11.44
N ASN A 219 -21.23 13.26 -11.48
CA ASN A 219 -21.32 14.13 -12.65
C ASN A 219 -20.63 13.55 -13.90
N VAL A 220 -19.61 12.72 -13.74
CA VAL A 220 -18.92 12.06 -14.86
C VAL A 220 -19.86 11.11 -15.60
N TYR A 221 -20.67 10.34 -14.89
CA TYR A 221 -21.66 9.46 -15.50
C TYR A 221 -22.81 10.23 -16.14
N LEU A 222 -23.30 11.29 -15.49
CA LEU A 222 -24.31 12.18 -16.09
C LEU A 222 -23.82 12.78 -17.41
N LEU A 223 -22.57 13.24 -17.47
CA LEU A 223 -21.96 13.77 -18.70
C LEU A 223 -21.82 12.69 -19.78
N GLN A 224 -21.48 11.46 -19.40
CA GLN A 224 -21.43 10.33 -20.37
C GLN A 224 -22.80 9.99 -20.94
N TYR A 225 -23.85 9.97 -20.12
CA TYR A 225 -25.23 9.76 -20.58
C TYR A 225 -25.68 10.87 -21.53
N LEU A 226 -25.42 12.13 -21.18
CA LEU A 226 -25.75 13.28 -22.05
C LEU A 226 -25.02 13.20 -23.39
N LYS A 227 -23.73 12.86 -23.37
CA LYS A 227 -22.93 12.71 -24.59
C LYS A 227 -23.45 11.59 -25.49
N LYS A 228 -23.75 10.43 -24.91
CA LYS A 228 -24.32 9.30 -25.65
C LYS A 228 -25.65 9.65 -26.29
N ASN A 229 -26.56 10.31 -25.57
CA ASN A 229 -27.85 10.75 -26.08
C ASN A 229 -27.72 11.76 -27.23
N THR A 230 -26.71 12.67 -27.15
CA THR A 230 -26.44 13.63 -28.25
C THR A 230 -25.87 12.96 -29.49
N GLU A 231 -25.05 11.94 -29.35
CA GLU A 231 -24.48 11.18 -30.44
C GLU A 231 -25.58 10.33 -31.14
N GLU A 232 -26.48 9.73 -30.37
CA GLU A 232 -27.64 8.97 -30.93
C GLU A 232 -28.65 9.88 -31.65
N ALA A 233 -28.91 11.07 -31.09
CA ALA A 233 -29.82 12.04 -31.71
C ALA A 233 -29.22 12.70 -32.97
N GLY A 234 -27.89 12.80 -33.08
CA GLY A 234 -27.22 13.32 -34.30
C GLY A 234 -27.04 12.31 -35.42
N SER A 235 -27.42 11.04 -35.20
CA SER A 235 -27.31 9.93 -36.17
C SER A 235 -28.63 9.62 -36.86
N SER A 236 -29.66 10.45 -36.69
CA SER A 236 -31.02 10.28 -37.26
C SER A 236 -31.23 11.19 -38.44
#